data_811412ad7254451950c54e8303b33640
#
_entry.id   811412ad7254451950c54e8303b33640
#
_cell.length_a   1.000
_cell.length_b   1.000
_cell.length_c   1.000
_cell.angle_alpha   90.00
_cell.angle_beta   90.00
_cell.angle_gamma   90.00
#
_symmetry.space_group_name_H-M   'P 1'
#
loop_
_entity.id
_entity.type
_entity.pdbx_description
1 polymer ?
#
loop_
_entity_poly.entity_id
_entity_poly.type
_entity_poly.pdbx_seq_one_letter_code
_entity_poly.pdbx_strand_id
1 'polypeptide(L)'
;MKIFEKKNLERMLTRKAWNHAIDLRERFVPKKGKIYPLSRVEREEVQEFVKDQLRKGYIRPSKSPQMSLVFFVLKKDGKKRMVQDYQYLNSWTVKNNYLLPLISDLIDSIGKKRVFTKIDLC
;
A
#
# COMPACT_ATOMS: atom_id res chain seq x y z
N MET A 1 24.24 -16.46 -7.07
CA MET A 1 23.04 -16.27 -6.22
C MET A 1 22.09 -15.36 -7.00
N LYS A 2 20.96 -15.88 -7.47
CA LYS A 2 19.99 -15.12 -8.28
C LYS A 2 19.04 -14.37 -7.35
N ILE A 3 19.47 -13.20 -6.88
CA ILE A 3 18.73 -12.38 -5.90
C ILE A 3 17.44 -11.79 -6.51
N PHE A 4 17.42 -11.60 -7.84
CA PHE A 4 16.34 -10.92 -8.57
C PHE A 4 15.40 -11.86 -9.34
N GLU A 5 15.26 -13.12 -8.91
CA GLU A 5 14.22 -13.97 -9.48
C GLU A 5 12.84 -13.52 -9.00
N LYS A 6 11.90 -13.34 -9.94
CA LYS A 6 10.52 -12.91 -9.68
C LYS A 6 9.84 -13.72 -8.55
N LYS A 7 10.11 -15.03 -8.49
CA LYS A 7 9.60 -15.92 -7.44
C LYS A 7 10.06 -15.55 -6.03
N ASN A 8 11.26 -14.96 -5.90
CA ASN A 8 11.80 -14.51 -4.60
C ASN A 8 11.28 -13.14 -4.20
N LEU A 9 10.80 -12.34 -5.15
CA LEU A 9 10.22 -11.02 -4.92
C LEU A 9 8.73 -11.11 -4.55
N GLU A 10 8.05 -12.18 -4.94
CA GLU A 10 6.61 -12.39 -4.69
C GLU A 10 6.30 -13.00 -3.32
N ARG A 11 7.23 -12.99 -2.38
CA ARG A 11 6.99 -13.50 -1.02
C ARG A 11 6.76 -12.36 -0.02
N MET A 12 5.81 -12.55 0.89
CA MET A 12 5.67 -11.67 2.04
C MET A 12 6.85 -11.85 3.00
N LEU A 13 7.40 -10.74 3.46
CA LEU A 13 8.43 -10.76 4.50
C LEU A 13 7.85 -11.30 5.82
N THR A 14 8.65 -12.09 6.54
CA THR A 14 8.27 -12.54 7.88
C THR A 14 8.12 -11.33 8.81
N ARG A 15 7.00 -11.25 9.49
CA ARG A 15 6.75 -10.18 10.46
C ARG A 15 7.77 -10.23 11.61
N LYS A 16 8.30 -9.08 11.95
CA LYS A 16 9.28 -8.87 13.02
C LYS A 16 8.73 -7.86 14.02
N ALA A 17 9.30 -7.85 15.23
CA ALA A 17 8.89 -6.92 16.29
C ALA A 17 9.05 -5.43 15.91
N TRP A 18 9.97 -5.13 14.99
CA TRP A 18 10.24 -3.77 14.49
C TRP A 18 9.45 -3.40 13.23
N ASN A 19 8.49 -4.22 12.79
CA ASN A 19 7.63 -3.82 11.70
C ASN A 19 6.82 -2.60 12.11
N HIS A 20 6.62 -1.70 11.16
CA HIS A 20 5.82 -0.51 11.39
C HIS A 20 4.39 -0.88 11.75
N ALA A 21 3.94 -0.42 12.92
CA ALA A 21 2.55 -0.57 13.34
C ALA A 21 1.69 0.60 12.82
N ILE A 22 0.41 0.35 12.62
CA ILE A 22 -0.59 1.39 12.34
C ILE A 22 -1.40 1.57 13.61
N ASP A 23 -0.99 2.53 14.44
CA ASP A 23 -1.66 2.83 15.69
C ASP A 23 -2.86 3.75 15.43
N LEU A 24 -3.99 3.41 16.00
CA LEU A 24 -5.21 4.21 15.90
C LEU A 24 -5.41 5.02 17.18
N ARG A 25 -5.99 6.21 17.02
CA ARG A 25 -6.35 7.07 18.15
C ARG A 25 -7.37 6.37 19.05
N GLU A 26 -7.32 6.70 20.33
CA GLU A 26 -8.37 6.28 21.28
C GLU A 26 -9.75 6.66 20.74
N ARG A 27 -10.76 5.82 21.04
CA ARG A 27 -12.14 5.99 20.56
C ARG A 27 -12.33 5.84 19.05
N PHE A 28 -11.43 5.14 18.35
CA PHE A 28 -11.68 4.78 16.96
C PHE A 28 -12.98 4.00 16.84
N VAL A 29 -13.88 4.50 15.99
CA VAL A 29 -15.15 3.83 15.68
C VAL A 29 -15.05 3.22 14.29
N PRO A 30 -15.10 1.88 14.17
CA PRO A 30 -15.08 1.23 12.86
C PRO A 30 -16.25 1.68 11.99
N LYS A 31 -16.00 1.98 10.72
CA LYS A 31 -17.02 2.44 9.78
C LYS A 31 -17.10 1.51 8.57
N LYS A 32 -18.31 1.12 8.22
CA LYS A 32 -18.60 0.50 6.92
C LYS A 32 -18.92 1.63 5.94
N GLY A 33 -18.04 1.85 4.98
CA GLY A 33 -18.27 2.86 3.93
C GLY A 33 -19.39 2.43 2.95
N LYS A 34 -19.93 3.39 2.21
CA LYS A 34 -20.87 3.11 1.12
C LYS A 34 -20.12 2.42 -0.02
N ILE A 35 -20.68 1.35 -0.58
CA ILE A 35 -20.09 0.67 -1.74
C ILE A 35 -20.28 1.57 -2.96
N TYR A 36 -19.19 1.88 -3.66
CA TYR A 36 -19.27 2.56 -4.94
C TYR A 36 -19.82 1.59 -6.00
N PRO A 37 -20.76 2.04 -6.85
CA PRO A 37 -21.23 1.22 -7.96
C PRO A 37 -20.07 1.00 -8.93
N LEU A 38 -19.70 -0.25 -9.13
CA LEU A 38 -18.71 -0.67 -10.11
C LEU A 38 -19.43 -1.18 -11.35
N SER A 39 -18.91 -0.85 -12.53
CA SER A 39 -19.35 -1.48 -13.79
C SER A 39 -19.05 -2.98 -13.77
N ARG A 40 -19.64 -3.74 -14.69
CA ARG A 40 -19.39 -5.17 -14.80
C ARG A 40 -17.91 -5.48 -15.00
N VAL A 41 -17.24 -4.76 -15.89
CA VAL A 41 -15.81 -4.93 -16.19
C VAL A 41 -14.96 -4.66 -14.93
N GLU A 42 -15.23 -3.57 -14.22
CA GLU A 42 -14.51 -3.22 -13.00
C GLU A 42 -14.69 -4.27 -11.89
N ARG A 43 -15.86 -4.87 -11.79
CA ARG A 43 -16.09 -5.97 -10.84
C ARG A 43 -15.26 -7.22 -11.19
N GLU A 44 -15.19 -7.55 -12.47
CA GLU A 44 -14.39 -8.67 -12.96
C GLU A 44 -12.89 -8.42 -12.67
N GLU A 45 -12.37 -7.22 -12.93
CA GLU A 45 -10.99 -6.82 -12.61
C GLU A 45 -10.69 -6.92 -11.10
N VAL A 46 -11.61 -6.43 -10.25
CA VAL A 46 -11.45 -6.55 -8.78
C VAL A 46 -11.44 -8.02 -8.34
N GLN A 47 -12.32 -8.84 -8.89
CA GLN A 47 -12.36 -10.27 -8.55
C GLN A 47 -11.09 -11.01 -8.96
N GLU A 48 -10.57 -10.73 -10.13
CA GLU A 48 -9.31 -11.30 -10.61
C GLU A 48 -8.14 -10.87 -9.72
N PHE A 49 -8.05 -9.56 -9.43
CA PHE A 49 -7.04 -9.04 -8.50
C PHE A 49 -7.12 -9.73 -7.14
N VAL A 50 -8.31 -9.83 -6.53
CA VAL A 50 -8.48 -10.47 -5.21
C VAL A 50 -8.07 -11.94 -5.26
N LYS A 51 -8.44 -12.68 -6.31
CA LYS A 51 -8.03 -14.09 -6.48
C LYS A 51 -6.51 -14.23 -6.57
N ASP A 52 -5.85 -13.37 -7.34
CA ASP A 52 -4.39 -13.38 -7.46
C ASP A 52 -3.69 -13.06 -6.13
N GLN A 53 -4.17 -12.03 -5.41
CA GLN A 53 -3.60 -11.65 -4.13
C GLN A 53 -3.82 -12.72 -3.04
N LEU A 54 -4.97 -13.40 -3.04
CA LEU A 54 -5.23 -14.54 -2.16
C LEU A 54 -4.31 -15.71 -2.49
N ARG A 55 -4.12 -16.02 -3.79
CA ARG A 55 -3.22 -17.08 -4.25
C ARG A 55 -1.77 -16.83 -3.83
N LYS A 56 -1.33 -15.57 -3.88
CA LYS A 56 0.02 -15.15 -3.44
C LYS A 56 0.16 -15.06 -1.91
N GLY A 57 -0.92 -15.17 -1.16
CA GLY A 57 -0.91 -15.02 0.29
C GLY A 57 -0.72 -13.58 0.78
N TYR A 58 -0.86 -12.58 -0.09
CA TYR A 58 -0.71 -11.16 0.27
C TYR A 58 -1.91 -10.63 1.05
N ILE A 59 -3.06 -11.19 0.83
CA ILE A 59 -4.28 -10.90 1.56
C ILE A 59 -4.92 -12.18 2.10
N ARG A 60 -5.79 -12.02 3.08
CA ARG A 60 -6.59 -13.10 3.66
C ARG A 60 -8.03 -12.64 3.88
N PRO A 61 -9.01 -13.55 3.98
CA PRO A 61 -10.34 -13.19 4.41
C PRO A 61 -10.32 -12.46 5.75
N SER A 62 -11.04 -11.36 5.85
CA SER A 62 -11.06 -10.51 7.03
C SER A 62 -12.43 -10.52 7.70
N LYS A 63 -12.43 -10.52 9.05
CA LYS A 63 -13.62 -10.31 9.89
C LYS A 63 -13.61 -8.90 10.52
N SER A 64 -12.77 -7.99 10.01
CA SER A 64 -12.69 -6.62 10.54
C SER A 64 -14.03 -5.90 10.40
N PRO A 65 -14.48 -5.17 11.43
CA PRO A 65 -15.64 -4.30 11.33
C PRO A 65 -15.39 -3.04 10.51
N GLN A 66 -14.11 -2.69 10.26
CA GLN A 66 -13.71 -1.59 9.40
C GLN A 66 -13.63 -2.04 7.95
N MET A 67 -14.22 -1.26 7.04
CA MET A 67 -14.19 -1.51 5.62
C MET A 67 -13.70 -0.26 4.88
N SER A 68 -12.76 -0.45 3.95
CA SER A 68 -12.31 0.58 3.03
C SER A 68 -12.83 0.28 1.62
N LEU A 69 -13.21 1.31 0.91
CA LEU A 69 -13.86 1.21 -0.39
C LEU A 69 -12.82 1.09 -1.49
N VAL A 70 -13.23 0.45 -2.59
CA VAL A 70 -12.44 0.37 -3.82
C VAL A 70 -13.19 1.11 -4.92
N PHE A 71 -12.46 1.89 -5.71
CA PHE A 71 -12.94 2.58 -6.89
C PHE A 71 -11.84 2.66 -7.95
N PHE A 72 -12.21 3.04 -9.17
CA PHE A 72 -11.28 3.16 -10.28
C PHE A 72 -11.07 4.62 -10.67
N VAL A 73 -9.82 4.96 -10.94
CA VAL A 73 -9.42 6.29 -11.43
C VAL A 73 -8.77 6.13 -12.80
N LEU A 74 -9.14 7.00 -13.73
CA LEU A 74 -8.51 7.05 -15.04
C LEU A 74 -7.09 7.65 -14.91
N LYS A 75 -6.11 6.97 -15.48
CA LYS A 75 -4.77 7.51 -15.67
C LYS A 75 -4.73 8.42 -16.90
N LYS A 76 -3.66 9.22 -17.01
CA LYS A 76 -3.42 10.07 -18.19
C LYS A 76 -3.31 9.29 -19.50
N ASP A 77 -2.90 8.02 -19.43
CA ASP A 77 -2.79 7.10 -20.55
C ASP A 77 -4.12 6.39 -20.90
N GLY A 78 -5.24 6.80 -20.30
CA GLY A 78 -6.56 6.23 -20.51
C GLY A 78 -6.81 4.89 -19.80
N LYS A 79 -5.79 4.32 -19.15
CA LYS A 79 -5.96 3.07 -18.38
C LYS A 79 -6.61 3.36 -17.04
N LYS A 80 -7.37 2.41 -16.54
CA LYS A 80 -7.93 2.46 -15.19
C LYS A 80 -6.91 2.00 -14.17
N ARG A 81 -6.95 2.63 -13.00
CA ARG A 81 -6.20 2.23 -11.82
C ARG A 81 -7.15 1.99 -10.67
N MET A 82 -7.12 0.81 -10.11
CA MET A 82 -7.82 0.50 -8.88
C MET A 82 -7.20 1.25 -7.71
N VAL A 83 -8.01 1.91 -6.93
CA VAL A 83 -7.61 2.70 -5.75
C VAL A 83 -8.47 2.28 -4.57
N GLN A 84 -7.85 2.17 -3.41
CA GLN A 84 -8.54 1.89 -2.16
C GLN A 84 -8.61 3.17 -1.32
N ASP A 85 -9.80 3.50 -0.83
CA ASP A 85 -10.02 4.70 -0.02
C ASP A 85 -9.64 4.43 1.44
N TYR A 86 -8.51 4.96 1.84
CA TYR A 86 -8.03 4.93 3.22
C TYR A 86 -8.22 6.25 3.97
N GLN A 87 -8.93 7.24 3.41
CA GLN A 87 -9.06 8.58 4.01
C GLN A 87 -9.57 8.51 5.45
N TYR A 88 -10.65 7.73 5.67
CA TYR A 88 -11.20 7.56 7.00
C TYR A 88 -10.20 6.91 7.97
N LEU A 89 -9.56 5.82 7.57
CA LEU A 89 -8.54 5.15 8.38
C LEU A 89 -7.38 6.09 8.69
N ASN A 90 -6.88 6.81 7.67
CA ASN A 90 -5.76 7.75 7.82
C ASN A 90 -6.10 8.91 8.76
N SER A 91 -7.36 9.37 8.81
CA SER A 91 -7.77 10.42 9.74
C SER A 91 -7.72 9.99 11.20
N TRP A 92 -7.83 8.68 11.47
CA TRP A 92 -7.77 8.08 12.81
C TRP A 92 -6.40 7.50 13.16
N THR A 93 -5.48 7.41 12.20
CA THR A 93 -4.13 6.93 12.45
C THR A 93 -3.33 7.96 13.25
N VAL A 94 -2.58 7.49 14.25
CA VAL A 94 -1.60 8.32 14.95
C VAL A 94 -0.45 8.59 13.99
N LYS A 95 -0.19 9.87 13.71
CA LYS A 95 0.88 10.26 12.78
C LYS A 95 2.24 10.00 13.43
N ASN A 96 3.09 9.28 12.73
CA ASN A 96 4.48 9.15 13.11
C ASN A 96 5.25 10.39 12.64
N ASN A 97 5.66 11.21 13.60
CA ASN A 97 6.39 12.45 13.35
C ASN A 97 7.92 12.21 13.41
N TYR A 98 8.40 11.13 12.77
CA TYR A 98 9.84 10.93 12.65
C TYR A 98 10.46 12.08 11.86
N LEU A 99 11.49 12.71 12.43
CA LEU A 99 12.20 13.80 11.78
C LEU A 99 12.96 13.26 10.56
N LEU A 100 12.51 13.67 9.39
CA LEU A 100 13.24 13.41 8.14
C LEU A 100 14.40 14.42 8.04
N PRO A 101 15.57 14.01 7.53
CA PRO A 101 16.65 14.95 7.21
C PRO A 101 16.17 16.03 6.25
N LEU A 102 16.73 17.24 6.35
CA LEU A 102 16.44 18.28 5.39
C LEU A 102 16.83 17.83 3.98
N ILE A 103 15.99 18.15 3.01
CA ILE A 103 16.24 17.77 1.60
C ILE A 103 17.53 18.38 1.09
N SER A 104 17.86 19.62 1.49
CA SER A 104 19.14 20.28 1.20
C SER A 104 20.33 19.46 1.67
N ASP A 105 20.32 18.99 2.90
CA ASP A 105 21.40 18.19 3.47
C ASP A 105 21.59 16.85 2.74
N LEU A 106 20.47 16.24 2.32
CA LEU A 106 20.49 15.04 1.49
C LEU A 106 21.13 15.31 0.13
N ILE A 107 20.76 16.40 -0.55
CA ILE A 107 21.30 16.79 -1.84
C ILE A 107 22.80 17.08 -1.71
N ASP A 108 23.22 17.80 -0.68
CA ASP A 108 24.63 18.11 -0.43
C ASP A 108 25.46 16.85 -0.15
N SER A 109 24.87 15.89 0.56
CA SER A 109 25.53 14.60 0.81
C SER A 109 25.75 13.77 -0.46
N ILE A 110 24.88 13.94 -1.45
CA ILE A 110 24.90 13.23 -2.74
C ILE A 110 25.86 13.92 -3.74
N GLY A 111 25.98 15.24 -3.70
CA GLY A 111 26.68 16.05 -4.70
C GLY A 111 28.14 15.69 -4.95
N LYS A 112 28.80 14.99 -4.04
CA LYS A 112 30.19 14.53 -4.16
C LYS A 112 30.34 13.06 -4.60
N LYS A 113 29.22 12.35 -4.83
CA LYS A 113 29.24 10.92 -5.17
C LYS A 113 29.21 10.72 -6.67
N ARG A 114 29.91 9.68 -7.16
CA ARG A 114 29.98 9.32 -8.59
C ARG A 114 29.13 8.10 -8.95
N VAL A 115 28.76 7.31 -7.95
CA VAL A 115 27.97 6.08 -8.15
C VAL A 115 26.71 6.15 -7.33
N PHE A 116 25.58 5.92 -7.96
CA PHE A 116 24.26 5.92 -7.35
C PHE A 116 23.57 4.57 -7.56
N THR A 117 22.96 4.05 -6.53
CA THR A 117 22.13 2.84 -6.61
C THR A 117 20.71 3.18 -6.21
N LYS A 118 19.76 2.93 -7.11
CA LYS A 118 18.33 3.01 -6.79
C LYS A 118 17.84 1.61 -6.41
N ILE A 119 17.34 1.46 -5.20
CA ILE A 119 16.70 0.23 -4.72
C ILE A 119 15.21 0.48 -4.65
N ASP A 120 14.44 -0.38 -5.32
CA ASP A 120 12.99 -0.40 -5.22
C ASP A 120 12.61 -1.61 -4.35
N LEU A 121 11.94 -1.35 -3.23
CA LEU A 121 11.49 -2.39 -2.30
C LEU A 121 10.07 -2.78 -2.71
N CYS A 122 9.92 -3.98 -3.28
CA CYS A 122 8.64 -4.57 -3.64
C CYS A 122 8.02 -5.31 -2.46
#